data_a2318a4d928941ca1e2dacc2154a7fa9
#
_entry.id   a2318a4d928941ca1e2dacc2154a7fa9
#
_cell.length_a   1.000
_cell.length_b   1.000
_cell.length_c   1.000
_cell.angle_alpha   90.00
_cell.angle_beta   90.00
_cell.angle_gamma   90.00
#
_symmetry.space_group_name_H-M   'P 1'
#
loop_
_entity.id
_entity.type
_entity.pdbx_description
1 polymer ?
#
loop_
_entity_poly.entity_id
_entity_poly.type
_entity_poly.pdbx_seq_one_letter_code
_entity_poly.pdbx_strand_id
1 'polypeptide(L)'
;MRLIIEKDYDQLSKWAAEHVIERINKFNPTPDHKFVLGLPTGSSPIGMYRALAEACKEGRVSFKNVLTFNMDEYVGLPESHPESYHSFMAKNFFDHIDCPKENIHILNGNAEDLEAECANYEKMIEEVGGIDLFIGGIGPDGHIAFNEPGSSLTSRTRQKTLTTDTIVANSRFFDNDVKKVPTTALTVGVGTVMAAREVMILCNGHNKTRALQAAVEGPVTQMWTISVLQLHQHGIIVADEAATEELKVGTYRYFKDIEENNL
;
A
#
# COMPACT_ATOMS: atom_id res chain seq x y z
N MET A 1 16.05 -6.84 -1.03
CA MET A 1 15.18 -5.83 -0.39
C MET A 1 16.03 -4.61 -0.07
N ARG A 2 15.54 -3.40 -0.36
CA ARG A 2 16.14 -2.12 0.05
C ARG A 2 15.40 -1.59 1.28
N LEU A 3 16.10 -0.91 2.17
CA LEU A 3 15.51 -0.15 3.28
C LEU A 3 16.04 1.28 3.22
N ILE A 4 15.15 2.18 2.83
CA ILE A 4 15.40 3.63 2.79
C ILE A 4 14.99 4.19 4.15
N ILE A 5 15.90 4.90 4.81
CA ILE A 5 15.64 5.49 6.13
C ILE A 5 15.71 7.00 6.01
N GLU A 6 14.55 7.62 6.04
CA GLU A 6 14.40 9.06 5.96
C GLU A 6 14.28 9.69 7.35
N LYS A 7 14.67 10.95 7.46
CA LYS A 7 14.70 11.66 8.74
C LYS A 7 13.34 11.72 9.43
N ASP A 8 12.28 11.91 8.65
CA ASP A 8 10.93 12.13 9.13
C ASP A 8 9.89 11.74 8.07
N TYR A 9 8.61 11.82 8.45
CA TYR A 9 7.49 11.51 7.58
C TYR A 9 7.44 12.35 6.30
N ASP A 10 7.84 13.62 6.36
CA ASP A 10 7.82 14.51 5.19
C ASP A 10 8.88 14.09 4.16
N GLN A 11 10.07 13.72 4.61
CA GLN A 11 11.13 13.24 3.72
C GLN A 11 10.78 11.86 3.17
N LEU A 12 10.26 10.94 3.99
CA LEU A 12 9.73 9.66 3.55
C LEU A 12 8.69 9.83 2.44
N SER A 13 7.73 10.74 2.65
CA SER A 13 6.66 11.01 1.69
C SER A 13 7.18 11.56 0.36
N LYS A 14 8.17 12.45 0.42
CA LYS A 14 8.82 13.02 -0.77
C LYS A 14 9.61 11.95 -1.53
N TRP A 15 10.44 11.18 -0.84
CA TRP A 15 11.20 10.10 -1.46
C TRP A 15 10.28 9.11 -2.18
N ALA A 16 9.22 8.69 -1.50
CA ALA A 16 8.24 7.76 -2.09
C ALA A 16 7.55 8.35 -3.32
N ALA A 17 7.17 9.64 -3.29
CA ALA A 17 6.56 10.31 -4.43
C ALA A 17 7.54 10.42 -5.61
N GLU A 18 8.79 10.83 -5.38
CA GLU A 18 9.81 10.93 -6.43
C GLU A 18 10.07 9.56 -7.06
N HIS A 19 10.11 8.49 -6.26
CA HIS A 19 10.26 7.15 -6.78
C HIS A 19 9.11 6.76 -7.73
N VAL A 20 7.85 7.04 -7.36
CA VAL A 20 6.69 6.81 -8.23
C VAL A 20 6.78 7.62 -9.52
N ILE A 21 7.14 8.91 -9.42
CA ILE A 21 7.31 9.80 -10.58
C ILE A 21 8.37 9.25 -11.52
N GLU A 22 9.52 8.86 -10.98
CA GLU A 22 10.61 8.27 -11.76
C GLU A 22 10.16 6.99 -12.49
N ARG A 23 9.44 6.09 -11.78
CA ARG A 23 8.96 4.84 -12.36
C ARG A 23 7.98 5.07 -13.51
N ILE A 24 6.98 5.95 -13.32
CA ILE A 24 6.01 6.30 -14.36
C ILE A 24 6.73 6.95 -15.56
N ASN A 25 7.58 7.94 -15.33
CA ASN A 25 8.26 8.65 -16.40
C ASN A 25 9.23 7.76 -17.17
N LYS A 26 9.96 6.88 -16.48
CA LYS A 26 10.87 5.90 -17.11
C LYS A 26 10.13 4.85 -17.93
N PHE A 27 8.96 4.41 -17.45
CA PHE A 27 8.10 3.48 -18.21
C PHE A 27 7.54 4.14 -19.46
N ASN A 28 7.28 5.45 -19.42
CA ASN A 28 6.72 6.25 -20.52
C ASN A 28 5.39 5.68 -21.03
N PRO A 29 4.32 5.65 -20.19
CA PRO A 29 3.09 4.95 -20.51
C PRO A 29 2.34 5.61 -21.67
N THR A 30 1.70 4.76 -22.49
CA THR A 30 0.86 5.15 -23.63
C THR A 30 -0.57 4.63 -23.44
N PRO A 31 -1.56 5.08 -24.25
CA PRO A 31 -2.92 4.54 -24.19
C PRO A 31 -3.00 3.02 -24.34
N ASP A 32 -2.13 2.44 -25.16
CA ASP A 32 -2.09 0.99 -25.44
C ASP A 32 -1.16 0.21 -24.50
N HIS A 33 -0.32 0.91 -23.73
CA HIS A 33 0.62 0.31 -22.79
C HIS A 33 0.69 1.16 -21.52
N LYS A 34 -0.23 0.93 -20.60
CA LYS A 34 -0.42 1.70 -19.39
C LYS A 34 0.51 1.22 -18.26
N PHE A 35 0.94 2.13 -17.40
CA PHE A 35 1.61 1.79 -16.15
C PHE A 35 0.59 1.34 -15.12
N VAL A 36 0.81 0.21 -14.46
CA VAL A 36 -0.14 -0.37 -13.49
C VAL A 36 0.35 -0.15 -12.08
N LEU A 37 -0.41 0.63 -11.29
CA LEU A 37 -0.04 1.10 -9.95
C LEU A 37 -0.97 0.53 -8.89
N GLY A 38 -0.43 -0.24 -7.94
CA GLY A 38 -1.14 -0.67 -6.73
C GLY A 38 -1.08 0.40 -5.64
N LEU A 39 -2.21 0.68 -4.97
CA LEU A 39 -2.35 1.81 -4.04
C LEU A 39 -2.96 1.40 -2.70
N PRO A 40 -2.41 1.86 -1.56
CA PRO A 40 -2.98 1.67 -0.24
C PRO A 40 -3.88 2.85 0.17
N THR A 41 -4.68 2.64 1.19
CA THR A 41 -5.31 3.70 1.98
C THR A 41 -4.60 3.91 3.33
N GLY A 42 -5.19 4.67 4.24
CA GLY A 42 -4.65 4.94 5.56
C GLY A 42 -3.77 6.19 5.63
N SER A 43 -3.19 6.44 6.79
CA SER A 43 -2.46 7.70 7.06
C SER A 43 -1.08 7.78 6.43
N SER A 44 -0.39 6.65 6.27
CA SER A 44 1.00 6.63 5.78
C SER A 44 1.17 7.20 4.35
N PRO A 45 0.29 6.91 3.37
CA PRO A 45 0.48 7.39 2.01
C PRO A 45 0.01 8.83 1.77
N ILE A 46 -0.66 9.50 2.70
CA ILE A 46 -1.27 10.84 2.48
C ILE A 46 -0.23 11.87 2.04
N GLY A 47 0.95 11.90 2.66
CA GLY A 47 2.02 12.82 2.29
C GLY A 47 2.54 12.57 0.89
N MET A 48 2.72 11.30 0.52
CA MET A 48 3.08 10.90 -0.84
C MET A 48 2.00 11.30 -1.86
N TYR A 49 0.72 11.08 -1.56
CA TYR A 49 -0.39 11.48 -2.45
C TYR A 49 -0.43 12.97 -2.71
N ARG A 50 -0.20 13.79 -1.66
CA ARG A 50 -0.10 15.26 -1.81
C ARG A 50 1.05 15.66 -2.74
N ALA A 51 2.24 15.06 -2.53
CA ALA A 51 3.41 15.35 -3.36
C ALA A 51 3.19 14.91 -4.82
N LEU A 52 2.55 13.76 -5.06
CA LEU A 52 2.19 13.29 -6.40
C LEU A 52 1.17 14.20 -7.09
N ALA A 53 0.15 14.66 -6.35
CA ALA A 53 -0.86 15.59 -6.86
C ALA A 53 -0.24 16.93 -7.25
N GLU A 54 0.68 17.45 -6.44
CA GLU A 54 1.43 18.67 -6.75
C GLU A 54 2.32 18.48 -7.99
N ALA A 55 3.07 17.40 -8.06
CA ALA A 55 3.89 17.07 -9.23
C ALA A 55 3.05 16.89 -10.51
N CYS A 56 1.85 16.34 -10.42
CA CYS A 56 0.92 16.23 -11.54
C CYS A 56 0.46 17.62 -11.99
N LYS A 57 0.08 18.50 -11.06
CA LYS A 57 -0.31 19.89 -11.35
C LYS A 57 0.83 20.68 -11.99
N GLU A 58 2.08 20.43 -11.57
CA GLU A 58 3.29 21.04 -12.14
C GLU A 58 3.70 20.44 -13.49
N GLY A 59 3.05 19.36 -13.95
CA GLY A 59 3.38 18.69 -15.19
C GLY A 59 4.65 17.80 -15.12
N ARG A 60 5.14 17.48 -13.92
CA ARG A 60 6.28 16.57 -13.70
C ARG A 60 5.94 15.11 -13.93
N VAL A 61 4.67 14.76 -13.77
CA VAL A 61 4.11 13.42 -14.02
C VAL A 61 2.69 13.54 -14.52
N SER A 62 2.21 12.57 -15.31
CA SER A 62 0.83 12.45 -15.73
C SER A 62 0.30 11.06 -15.44
N PHE A 63 -0.93 10.99 -14.92
CA PHE A 63 -1.63 9.74 -14.62
C PHE A 63 -2.63 9.34 -15.71
N LYS A 64 -2.69 10.05 -16.84
CA LYS A 64 -3.63 9.76 -17.95
C LYS A 64 -3.54 8.34 -18.46
N ASN A 65 -2.34 7.79 -18.50
CA ASN A 65 -2.07 6.44 -18.96
C ASN A 65 -1.59 5.53 -17.80
N VAL A 66 -2.09 5.78 -16.59
CA VAL A 66 -1.88 4.93 -15.42
C VAL A 66 -3.17 4.20 -15.09
N LEU A 67 -3.10 2.89 -14.86
CA LEU A 67 -4.17 2.08 -14.27
C LEU A 67 -3.88 1.95 -12.79
N THR A 68 -4.90 2.06 -11.95
CA THR A 68 -4.71 1.90 -10.50
C THR A 68 -5.54 0.75 -9.95
N PHE A 69 -4.98 0.02 -8.98
CA PHE A 69 -5.65 -1.03 -8.21
C PHE A 69 -5.46 -0.79 -6.72
N ASN A 70 -6.55 -0.54 -6.01
CA ASN A 70 -6.48 -0.39 -4.55
C ASN A 70 -6.37 -1.73 -3.83
N MET A 71 -5.73 -1.75 -2.66
CA MET A 71 -5.46 -2.98 -1.91
C MET A 71 -6.71 -3.62 -1.33
N ASP A 72 -7.69 -2.81 -0.94
CA ASP A 72 -8.80 -3.27 -0.11
C ASP A 72 -10.00 -2.31 -0.14
N GLU A 73 -11.14 -2.77 0.37
CA GLU A 73 -12.33 -1.99 0.69
C GLU A 73 -13.15 -2.71 1.74
N TYR A 74 -13.84 -1.95 2.59
CA TYR A 74 -14.78 -2.49 3.57
C TYR A 74 -16.01 -3.13 2.93
N VAL A 75 -16.46 -4.25 3.49
CA VAL A 75 -17.72 -4.88 3.08
C VAL A 75 -18.91 -4.21 3.79
N GLY A 76 -19.95 -3.91 3.00
CA GLY A 76 -21.21 -3.36 3.50
C GLY A 76 -21.20 -1.86 3.76
N LEU A 77 -20.09 -1.17 3.45
CA LEU A 77 -20.00 0.29 3.57
C LEU A 77 -20.31 0.92 2.20
N PRO A 78 -21.30 1.82 2.09
CA PRO A 78 -21.57 2.50 0.82
C PRO A 78 -20.33 3.25 0.30
N GLU A 79 -20.11 3.26 -1.01
CA GLU A 79 -18.99 3.99 -1.63
C GLU A 79 -18.98 5.49 -1.27
N SER A 80 -20.16 6.09 -1.11
CA SER A 80 -20.33 7.49 -0.71
C SER A 80 -20.10 7.75 0.79
N HIS A 81 -19.92 6.70 1.59
CA HIS A 81 -19.63 6.88 3.02
C HIS A 81 -18.24 7.54 3.18
N PRO A 82 -18.11 8.56 4.06
CA PRO A 82 -16.83 9.29 4.22
C PRO A 82 -15.62 8.41 4.49
N GLU A 83 -15.83 7.27 5.15
CA GLU A 83 -14.77 6.32 5.54
C GLU A 83 -14.65 5.11 4.60
N SER A 84 -15.39 5.08 3.49
CA SER A 84 -15.12 4.11 2.42
C SER A 84 -13.76 4.42 1.78
N TYR A 85 -13.10 3.41 1.26
CA TYR A 85 -11.83 3.64 0.58
C TYR A 85 -12.00 4.29 -0.78
N HIS A 86 -13.18 4.15 -1.42
CA HIS A 86 -13.58 4.97 -2.57
C HIS A 86 -13.56 6.46 -2.23
N SER A 87 -14.26 6.88 -1.16
CA SER A 87 -14.27 8.29 -0.71
C SER A 87 -12.90 8.76 -0.24
N PHE A 88 -12.16 7.92 0.47
CA PHE A 88 -10.80 8.24 0.91
C PHE A 88 -9.88 8.55 -0.27
N MET A 89 -9.89 7.69 -1.29
CA MET A 89 -9.01 7.83 -2.46
C MET A 89 -9.41 9.01 -3.33
N ALA A 90 -10.71 9.24 -3.55
CA ALA A 90 -11.20 10.42 -4.25
C ALA A 90 -10.68 11.69 -3.56
N LYS A 91 -10.96 11.85 -2.27
CA LYS A 91 -10.61 13.03 -1.47
C LYS A 91 -9.10 13.29 -1.37
N ASN A 92 -8.29 12.25 -1.22
CA ASN A 92 -6.86 12.41 -0.92
C ASN A 92 -5.96 12.30 -2.15
N PHE A 93 -6.46 11.77 -3.27
CA PHE A 93 -5.62 11.54 -4.44
C PHE A 93 -6.34 11.74 -5.79
N PHE A 94 -7.37 10.95 -6.11
CA PHE A 94 -7.89 10.90 -7.47
C PHE A 94 -8.52 12.21 -7.97
N ASP A 95 -9.16 12.99 -7.09
CA ASP A 95 -9.74 14.29 -7.45
C ASP A 95 -8.67 15.37 -7.73
N HIS A 96 -7.39 15.08 -7.46
CA HIS A 96 -6.28 16.01 -7.57
C HIS A 96 -5.30 15.69 -8.70
N ILE A 97 -5.54 14.61 -9.46
CA ILE A 97 -4.68 14.15 -10.56
C ILE A 97 -5.47 13.96 -11.84
N ASP A 98 -4.76 13.78 -12.96
CA ASP A 98 -5.35 13.63 -14.30
C ASP A 98 -5.67 12.16 -14.68
N CYS A 99 -5.84 11.27 -13.70
CA CYS A 99 -6.20 9.87 -13.93
C CYS A 99 -7.66 9.74 -14.39
N PRO A 100 -7.96 9.14 -15.56
CA PRO A 100 -9.31 8.88 -15.99
C PRO A 100 -10.04 7.92 -15.03
N LYS A 101 -11.33 8.14 -14.80
CA LYS A 101 -12.12 7.30 -13.87
C LYS A 101 -12.16 5.83 -14.27
N GLU A 102 -12.19 5.55 -15.56
CA GLU A 102 -12.16 4.20 -16.13
C GLU A 102 -10.84 3.45 -15.87
N ASN A 103 -9.81 4.17 -15.45
CA ASN A 103 -8.51 3.59 -15.08
C ASN A 103 -8.39 3.32 -13.57
N ILE A 104 -9.40 3.67 -12.77
CA ILE A 104 -9.38 3.52 -11.32
C ILE A 104 -10.16 2.28 -10.92
N HIS A 105 -9.49 1.33 -10.28
CA HIS A 105 -10.10 0.09 -9.80
C HIS A 105 -9.99 0.00 -8.29
N ILE A 106 -11.14 -0.08 -7.64
CA ILE A 106 -11.28 -0.33 -6.19
C ILE A 106 -12.29 -1.45 -6.04
N LEU A 107 -12.03 -2.40 -5.12
CA LEU A 107 -12.93 -3.51 -4.84
C LEU A 107 -14.33 -3.02 -4.43
N ASN A 108 -15.37 -3.66 -4.93
CA ASN A 108 -16.75 -3.35 -4.57
C ASN A 108 -17.19 -4.17 -3.36
N GLY A 109 -17.08 -3.60 -2.16
CA GLY A 109 -17.54 -4.23 -0.91
C GLY A 109 -19.05 -4.43 -0.79
N ASN A 110 -19.83 -3.96 -1.76
CA ASN A 110 -21.29 -4.11 -1.85
C ASN A 110 -21.73 -4.99 -3.02
N ALA A 111 -20.83 -5.74 -3.65
CA ALA A 111 -21.17 -6.68 -4.70
C ALA A 111 -22.12 -7.77 -4.18
N GLU A 112 -23.08 -8.22 -5.02
CA GLU A 112 -24.00 -9.31 -4.66
C GLU A 112 -23.27 -10.63 -4.39
N ASP A 113 -22.18 -10.86 -5.13
CA ASP A 113 -21.27 -12.01 -4.96
C ASP A 113 -19.84 -11.50 -4.72
N LEU A 114 -19.44 -11.49 -3.46
CA LEU A 114 -18.13 -11.01 -3.04
C LEU A 114 -16.98 -11.91 -3.50
N GLU A 115 -17.25 -13.21 -3.67
CA GLU A 115 -16.25 -14.17 -4.15
C GLU A 115 -16.00 -13.95 -5.66
N ALA A 116 -17.06 -13.77 -6.43
CA ALA A 116 -16.97 -13.41 -7.85
C ALA A 116 -16.26 -12.04 -8.05
N GLU A 117 -16.54 -11.05 -7.19
CA GLU A 117 -15.87 -9.75 -7.23
C GLU A 117 -14.36 -9.91 -7.03
N CYS A 118 -13.95 -10.68 -6.01
CA CYS A 118 -12.53 -10.95 -5.75
C CYS A 118 -11.85 -11.68 -6.91
N ALA A 119 -12.52 -12.69 -7.49
CA ALA A 119 -11.99 -13.43 -8.64
C ALA A 119 -11.86 -12.56 -9.88
N ASN A 120 -12.83 -11.69 -10.12
CA ASN A 120 -12.80 -10.74 -11.23
C ASN A 120 -11.69 -9.69 -11.04
N TYR A 121 -11.46 -9.23 -9.82
CA TYR A 121 -10.37 -8.29 -9.50
C TYR A 121 -8.99 -8.86 -9.84
N GLU A 122 -8.75 -10.11 -9.45
CA GLU A 122 -7.52 -10.84 -9.81
C GLU A 122 -7.38 -11.02 -11.31
N LYS A 123 -8.48 -11.36 -12.01
CA LYS A 123 -8.50 -11.51 -13.46
C LYS A 123 -8.19 -10.18 -14.16
N MET A 124 -8.74 -9.06 -13.71
CA MET A 124 -8.41 -7.75 -14.27
C MET A 124 -6.91 -7.42 -14.12
N ILE A 125 -6.32 -7.72 -12.97
CA ILE A 125 -4.87 -7.54 -12.73
C ILE A 125 -4.06 -8.42 -13.71
N GLU A 126 -4.47 -9.65 -13.95
CA GLU A 126 -3.81 -10.56 -14.88
C GLU A 126 -3.94 -10.09 -16.34
N GLU A 127 -5.13 -9.68 -16.77
CA GLU A 127 -5.43 -9.21 -18.12
C GLU A 127 -4.62 -7.96 -18.53
N VAL A 128 -4.33 -7.07 -17.57
CA VAL A 128 -3.48 -5.90 -17.81
C VAL A 128 -1.96 -6.23 -17.73
N GLY A 129 -1.61 -7.49 -17.51
CA GLY A 129 -0.24 -7.97 -17.44
C GLY A 129 0.43 -7.87 -16.07
N GLY A 130 -0.35 -7.71 -14.99
CA GLY A 130 0.13 -7.57 -13.61
C GLY A 130 0.45 -6.13 -13.22
N ILE A 131 0.86 -5.94 -11.98
CA ILE A 131 1.14 -4.62 -11.40
C ILE A 131 2.63 -4.28 -11.54
N ASP A 132 2.94 -3.07 -12.03
CA ASP A 132 4.31 -2.59 -12.20
C ASP A 132 4.93 -2.17 -10.88
N LEU A 133 4.19 -1.39 -10.07
CA LEU A 133 4.60 -0.99 -8.73
C LEU A 133 3.42 -1.13 -7.78
N PHE A 134 3.57 -1.94 -6.75
CA PHE A 134 2.58 -2.02 -5.67
C PHE A 134 3.07 -1.24 -4.45
N ILE A 135 2.33 -0.20 -4.08
CA ILE A 135 2.61 0.58 -2.86
C ILE A 135 1.73 0.03 -1.74
N GLY A 136 2.30 -0.15 -0.56
CA GLY A 136 1.57 -0.60 0.62
C GLY A 136 1.98 0.15 1.87
N GLY A 137 1.17 0.02 2.92
CA GLY A 137 1.53 0.34 4.29
C GLY A 137 1.86 -0.93 5.07
N ILE A 138 2.24 -0.76 6.32
CA ILE A 138 2.45 -1.85 7.26
C ILE A 138 1.61 -1.64 8.53
N GLY A 139 0.89 -2.67 8.97
CA GLY A 139 0.21 -2.66 10.26
C GLY A 139 1.18 -2.73 11.44
N PRO A 140 0.77 -2.35 12.66
CA PRO A 140 1.61 -2.50 13.85
C PRO A 140 1.97 -3.94 14.15
N ASP A 141 1.15 -4.90 13.74
CA ASP A 141 1.32 -6.35 13.80
C ASP A 141 2.00 -6.93 12.55
N GLY A 142 2.48 -6.07 11.64
CA GLY A 142 3.19 -6.44 10.44
C GLY A 142 2.33 -6.94 9.30
N HIS A 143 1.04 -6.65 9.28
CA HIS A 143 0.19 -6.99 8.15
C HIS A 143 0.43 -6.09 6.94
N ILE A 144 0.26 -6.67 5.73
CA ILE A 144 0.15 -5.95 4.44
C ILE A 144 -1.30 -6.02 4.00
N ALA A 145 -1.92 -4.89 3.63
CA ALA A 145 -3.37 -4.79 3.40
C ALA A 145 -4.12 -5.35 4.61
N PHE A 146 -5.24 -6.06 4.46
CA PHE A 146 -5.86 -6.79 5.58
C PHE A 146 -5.39 -8.24 5.72
N ASN A 147 -4.14 -8.53 5.33
CA ASN A 147 -3.54 -9.86 5.56
C ASN A 147 -2.90 -9.93 6.95
N GLU A 148 -3.75 -10.03 7.95
CA GLU A 148 -3.37 -10.12 9.37
C GLU A 148 -2.54 -11.37 9.68
N PRO A 149 -1.88 -11.44 10.86
CA PRO A 149 -1.11 -12.60 11.28
C PRO A 149 -1.85 -13.93 11.07
N GLY A 150 -1.15 -14.94 10.56
CA GLY A 150 -1.73 -16.23 10.19
C GLY A 150 -2.26 -16.30 8.76
N SER A 151 -2.29 -15.19 8.00
CA SER A 151 -2.67 -15.22 6.58
C SER A 151 -1.61 -15.94 5.75
N SER A 152 -2.05 -16.77 4.79
CA SER A 152 -1.13 -17.45 3.87
C SER A 152 -0.31 -16.45 3.07
N LEU A 153 0.99 -16.68 2.96
CA LEU A 153 1.92 -15.85 2.17
C LEU A 153 1.70 -15.98 0.65
N THR A 154 0.91 -16.95 0.22
CA THR A 154 0.51 -17.15 -1.19
C THR A 154 -0.95 -16.82 -1.45
N SER A 155 -1.64 -16.18 -0.47
CA SER A 155 -3.05 -15.84 -0.60
C SER A 155 -3.31 -14.87 -1.76
N ARG A 156 -4.51 -15.01 -2.35
CA ARG A 156 -5.02 -14.11 -3.39
C ARG A 156 -6.14 -13.23 -2.81
N THR A 157 -6.71 -12.36 -3.64
CA THR A 157 -7.79 -11.46 -3.25
C THR A 157 -8.99 -12.23 -2.71
N ARG A 158 -9.51 -11.82 -1.56
CA ARG A 158 -10.60 -12.50 -0.86
C ARG A 158 -11.25 -11.63 0.20
N GLN A 159 -12.41 -12.06 0.69
CA GLN A 159 -13.02 -11.51 1.90
C GLN A 159 -12.24 -11.96 3.13
N LYS A 160 -12.02 -11.03 4.07
CA LYS A 160 -11.38 -11.27 5.38
C LYS A 160 -12.23 -10.70 6.51
N THR A 161 -12.36 -11.47 7.59
CA THR A 161 -12.83 -10.95 8.87
C THR A 161 -11.68 -10.19 9.53
N LEU A 162 -11.95 -8.98 10.01
CA LEU A 162 -10.96 -8.14 10.70
C LEU A 162 -10.80 -8.58 12.14
N THR A 163 -9.58 -8.52 12.67
CA THR A 163 -9.32 -8.79 14.09
C THR A 163 -9.87 -7.67 14.95
N THR A 164 -10.10 -7.97 16.24
CA THR A 164 -10.52 -6.96 17.22
C THR A 164 -9.53 -5.80 17.28
N ASP A 165 -8.23 -6.07 17.23
CA ASP A 165 -7.19 -5.04 17.26
C ASP A 165 -7.27 -4.11 16.06
N THR A 166 -7.50 -4.65 14.86
CA THR A 166 -7.72 -3.85 13.64
C THR A 166 -8.99 -3.01 13.73
N ILE A 167 -10.09 -3.57 14.23
CA ILE A 167 -11.35 -2.83 14.45
C ILE A 167 -11.13 -1.68 15.45
N VAL A 168 -10.47 -1.94 16.56
CA VAL A 168 -10.13 -0.91 17.57
C VAL A 168 -9.22 0.16 16.97
N ALA A 169 -8.17 -0.23 16.25
CA ALA A 169 -7.26 0.72 15.61
C ALA A 169 -7.98 1.62 14.58
N ASN A 170 -8.92 1.06 13.82
CA ASN A 170 -9.67 1.78 12.79
C ASN A 170 -10.84 2.60 13.36
N SER A 171 -11.29 2.35 14.61
CA SER A 171 -12.38 3.12 15.23
C SER A 171 -12.13 4.63 15.26
N ARG A 172 -10.86 5.05 15.27
CA ARG A 172 -10.47 6.48 15.19
C ARG A 172 -11.01 7.19 13.94
N PHE A 173 -11.32 6.45 12.89
CA PHE A 173 -11.95 6.97 11.68
C PHE A 173 -13.49 6.95 11.75
N PHE A 174 -14.07 6.27 12.74
CA PHE A 174 -15.49 6.07 12.94
C PHE A 174 -15.94 6.68 14.29
N ASP A 175 -15.60 7.93 14.55
CA ASP A 175 -15.93 8.67 15.77
C ASP A 175 -15.47 7.98 17.09
N ASN A 176 -14.43 7.16 17.03
CA ASN A 176 -13.95 6.25 18.10
C ASN A 176 -15.01 5.21 18.54
N ASP A 177 -15.99 4.91 17.69
CA ASP A 177 -17.00 3.90 17.94
C ASP A 177 -16.68 2.59 17.21
N VAL A 178 -16.18 1.60 17.93
CA VAL A 178 -15.85 0.26 17.41
C VAL A 178 -17.04 -0.46 16.75
N LYS A 179 -18.28 -0.09 17.12
CA LYS A 179 -19.48 -0.71 16.55
C LYS A 179 -19.81 -0.19 15.16
N LYS A 180 -19.28 0.95 14.77
CA LYS A 180 -19.44 1.54 13.45
C LYS A 180 -18.43 0.99 12.44
N VAL A 181 -17.33 0.42 12.92
CA VAL A 181 -16.29 -0.16 12.05
C VAL A 181 -16.80 -1.45 11.41
N PRO A 182 -16.74 -1.60 10.08
CA PRO A 182 -17.07 -2.88 9.44
C PRO A 182 -16.19 -4.02 9.98
N THR A 183 -16.79 -5.20 10.12
CA THR A 183 -16.10 -6.38 10.65
C THR A 183 -15.43 -7.22 9.57
N THR A 184 -15.69 -6.90 8.30
CA THR A 184 -15.16 -7.61 7.13
C THR A 184 -14.71 -6.65 6.05
N ALA A 185 -13.71 -7.07 5.28
CA ALA A 185 -13.19 -6.33 4.13
C ALA A 185 -12.89 -7.29 2.98
N LEU A 186 -12.89 -6.77 1.75
CA LEU A 186 -12.24 -7.40 0.61
C LEU A 186 -10.80 -6.90 0.58
N THR A 187 -9.84 -7.79 0.37
CA THR A 187 -8.42 -7.42 0.39
C THR A 187 -7.62 -8.26 -0.60
N VAL A 188 -6.69 -7.62 -1.29
CA VAL A 188 -5.69 -8.36 -2.08
C VAL A 188 -4.90 -9.29 -1.16
N GLY A 189 -4.53 -10.44 -1.67
CA GLY A 189 -3.71 -11.39 -0.92
C GLY A 189 -2.24 -11.00 -0.88
N VAL A 190 -1.49 -11.60 0.04
CA VAL A 190 -0.03 -11.44 0.11
C VAL A 190 0.61 -11.85 -1.21
N GLY A 191 0.18 -12.99 -1.79
CA GLY A 191 0.67 -13.46 -3.08
C GLY A 191 0.33 -12.52 -4.24
N THR A 192 -0.79 -11.79 -4.17
CA THR A 192 -1.16 -10.77 -5.16
C THR A 192 -0.19 -9.59 -5.12
N VAL A 193 0.12 -9.09 -3.92
CA VAL A 193 1.11 -8.01 -3.72
C VAL A 193 2.50 -8.46 -4.20
N MET A 194 2.91 -9.66 -3.80
CA MET A 194 4.23 -10.22 -4.15
C MET A 194 4.41 -10.57 -5.62
N ALA A 195 3.31 -10.66 -6.39
CA ALA A 195 3.35 -10.87 -7.84
C ALA A 195 3.64 -9.59 -8.63
N ALA A 196 3.61 -8.41 -8.00
CA ALA A 196 3.99 -7.16 -8.63
C ALA A 196 5.47 -7.16 -9.05
N ARG A 197 5.83 -6.38 -10.06
CA ARG A 197 7.22 -6.25 -10.50
C ARG A 197 8.10 -5.56 -9.48
N GLU A 198 7.54 -4.59 -8.76
CA GLU A 198 8.18 -3.87 -7.67
C GLU A 198 7.16 -3.66 -6.54
N VAL A 199 7.62 -3.75 -5.29
CA VAL A 199 6.79 -3.51 -4.10
C VAL A 199 7.47 -2.47 -3.22
N MET A 200 6.75 -1.40 -2.88
CA MET A 200 7.21 -0.34 -1.98
C MET A 200 6.30 -0.23 -0.76
N ILE A 201 6.85 -0.40 0.42
CA ILE A 201 6.11 -0.33 1.69
C ILE A 201 6.50 0.93 2.47
N LEU A 202 5.50 1.71 2.84
CA LEU A 202 5.66 2.92 3.67
C LEU A 202 5.53 2.56 5.15
N CYS A 203 6.53 2.92 5.94
CA CYS A 203 6.64 2.54 7.34
C CYS A 203 7.03 3.76 8.19
N ASN A 204 6.07 4.39 8.87
CA ASN A 204 6.32 5.60 9.65
C ASN A 204 5.80 5.55 11.08
N GLY A 205 6.60 6.11 11.99
CA GLY A 205 6.25 6.30 13.40
C GLY A 205 6.58 5.12 14.30
N HIS A 206 6.72 5.41 15.60
CA HIS A 206 7.11 4.45 16.66
C HIS A 206 6.24 3.20 16.75
N ASN A 207 4.96 3.30 16.42
CA ASN A 207 4.06 2.14 16.48
C ASN A 207 4.36 1.08 15.41
N LYS A 208 5.35 1.30 14.54
CA LYS A 208 5.79 0.38 13.48
C LYS A 208 7.15 -0.27 13.76
N THR A 209 7.83 0.09 14.86
CA THR A 209 9.20 -0.37 15.17
C THR A 209 9.33 -1.89 15.16
N ARG A 210 8.42 -2.61 15.85
CA ARG A 210 8.42 -4.08 15.88
C ARG A 210 8.13 -4.70 14.53
N ALA A 211 7.19 -4.12 13.80
CA ALA A 211 6.81 -4.60 12.47
C ALA A 211 7.98 -4.43 11.49
N LEU A 212 8.67 -3.28 11.53
CA LEU A 212 9.86 -3.04 10.71
C LEU A 212 11.00 -4.00 11.10
N GLN A 213 11.26 -4.19 12.40
CA GLN A 213 12.28 -5.12 12.86
C GLN A 213 11.98 -6.56 12.39
N ALA A 214 10.71 -7.02 12.50
CA ALA A 214 10.31 -8.33 12.01
C ALA A 214 10.43 -8.45 10.47
N ALA A 215 10.12 -7.37 9.73
CA ALA A 215 10.23 -7.33 8.28
C ALA A 215 11.67 -7.46 7.78
N VAL A 216 12.63 -6.82 8.49
CA VAL A 216 14.01 -6.68 8.03
C VAL A 216 14.92 -7.76 8.63
N GLU A 217 14.78 -8.05 9.93
CA GLU A 217 15.67 -8.93 10.68
C GLU A 217 15.05 -10.26 11.08
N GLY A 218 13.72 -10.35 11.05
CA GLY A 218 13.01 -11.56 11.43
C GLY A 218 13.02 -12.65 10.34
N PRO A 219 12.60 -13.87 10.68
CA PRO A 219 12.39 -14.93 9.69
C PRO A 219 11.15 -14.61 8.83
N VAL A 220 11.11 -15.15 7.61
CA VAL A 220 9.90 -15.12 6.78
C VAL A 220 8.84 -16.00 7.43
N THR A 221 7.73 -15.39 7.82
CA THR A 221 6.65 -16.08 8.54
C THR A 221 5.30 -15.43 8.29
N GLN A 222 4.26 -16.23 8.24
CA GLN A 222 2.87 -15.74 8.16
C GLN A 222 2.41 -14.97 9.40
N MET A 223 3.14 -15.05 10.52
CA MET A 223 2.83 -14.28 11.72
C MET A 223 3.23 -12.80 11.60
N TRP A 224 4.08 -12.49 10.64
CA TRP A 224 4.46 -11.16 10.20
C TRP A 224 4.41 -11.15 8.68
N THR A 225 3.23 -10.95 8.09
CA THR A 225 3.07 -11.12 6.63
C THR A 225 3.98 -10.20 5.81
N ILE A 226 4.35 -9.04 6.35
CA ILE A 226 5.35 -8.15 5.76
C ILE A 226 6.71 -8.83 5.56
N SER A 227 7.07 -9.81 6.38
CA SER A 227 8.37 -10.49 6.29
C SER A 227 8.61 -11.20 4.95
N VAL A 228 7.53 -11.49 4.20
CA VAL A 228 7.61 -12.08 2.85
C VAL A 228 8.34 -11.17 1.85
N LEU A 229 8.39 -9.86 2.10
CA LEU A 229 9.08 -8.90 1.25
C LEU A 229 10.58 -9.21 1.12
N GLN A 230 11.17 -9.94 2.10
CA GLN A 230 12.54 -10.44 2.01
C GLN A 230 12.76 -11.36 0.79
N LEU A 231 11.71 -12.00 0.28
CA LEU A 231 11.76 -12.88 -0.89
C LEU A 231 11.53 -12.12 -2.21
N HIS A 232 11.12 -10.86 -2.15
CA HIS A 232 10.84 -10.08 -3.35
C HIS A 232 12.14 -9.53 -3.96
N GLN A 233 12.35 -9.72 -5.27
CA GLN A 233 13.56 -9.25 -5.95
C GLN A 233 13.71 -7.72 -5.93
N HIS A 234 12.60 -6.99 -6.02
CA HIS A 234 12.53 -5.53 -6.07
C HIS A 234 11.65 -4.99 -4.93
N GLY A 235 11.86 -5.52 -3.71
CA GLY A 235 11.16 -5.04 -2.51
C GLY A 235 11.88 -3.84 -1.90
N ILE A 236 11.12 -2.80 -1.57
CA ILE A 236 11.59 -1.56 -0.92
C ILE A 236 10.75 -1.31 0.33
N ILE A 237 11.39 -0.97 1.42
CA ILE A 237 10.73 -0.34 2.58
C ILE A 237 11.27 1.08 2.69
N VAL A 238 10.38 2.06 2.76
CA VAL A 238 10.71 3.46 3.05
C VAL A 238 10.23 3.74 4.47
N ALA A 239 11.17 3.97 5.38
CA ALA A 239 10.90 4.17 6.80
C ALA A 239 11.35 5.57 7.25
N ASP A 240 10.68 6.13 8.28
CA ASP A 240 11.22 7.26 9.01
C ASP A 240 12.11 6.78 10.18
N GLU A 241 12.94 7.68 10.72
CA GLU A 241 13.83 7.36 11.85
C GLU A 241 13.05 6.77 13.04
N ALA A 242 11.85 7.29 13.32
CA ALA A 242 11.02 6.83 14.44
C ALA A 242 10.59 5.37 14.30
N ALA A 243 10.44 4.86 13.10
CA ALA A 243 10.10 3.46 12.87
C ALA A 243 11.29 2.50 13.05
N THR A 244 12.54 3.01 13.07
CA THR A 244 13.76 2.18 13.08
C THR A 244 14.26 1.79 14.46
N GLU A 245 13.68 2.29 15.55
CA GLU A 245 14.23 2.21 16.92
C GLU A 245 14.44 0.79 17.45
N GLU A 246 13.72 -0.21 16.96
CA GLU A 246 13.94 -1.61 17.34
C GLU A 246 14.91 -2.38 16.41
N LEU A 247 15.42 -1.73 15.34
CA LEU A 247 16.47 -2.33 14.53
C LEU A 247 17.79 -2.41 15.32
N LYS A 248 18.55 -3.49 15.09
CA LYS A 248 19.91 -3.55 15.59
C LYS A 248 20.74 -2.42 14.98
N VAL A 249 21.61 -1.82 15.78
CA VAL A 249 22.50 -0.72 15.35
C VAL A 249 23.29 -1.08 14.09
N GLY A 250 23.76 -2.34 13.99
CA GLY A 250 24.47 -2.83 12.80
C GLY A 250 23.59 -2.82 11.55
N THR A 251 22.33 -3.24 11.66
CA THR A 251 21.37 -3.24 10.55
C THR A 251 21.04 -1.82 10.09
N TYR A 252 20.74 -0.93 11.05
CA TYR A 252 20.48 0.48 10.76
C TYR A 252 21.66 1.13 10.02
N ARG A 253 22.90 0.99 10.55
CA ARG A 253 24.10 1.56 9.93
C ARG A 253 24.36 1.00 8.55
N TYR A 254 24.17 -0.31 8.37
CA TYR A 254 24.34 -0.95 7.07
C TYR A 254 23.44 -0.34 6.00
N PHE A 255 22.14 -0.17 6.27
CA PHE A 255 21.23 0.39 5.28
C PHE A 255 21.45 1.89 5.08
N LYS A 256 21.80 2.67 6.10
CA LYS A 256 22.18 4.09 5.92
C LYS A 256 23.39 4.21 5.00
N ASP A 257 24.41 3.39 5.18
CA ASP A 257 25.65 3.43 4.40
C ASP A 257 25.43 3.06 2.92
N ILE A 258 24.76 1.94 2.65
CA ILE A 258 24.55 1.48 1.26
C ILE A 258 23.54 2.32 0.47
N GLU A 259 22.62 3.00 1.14
CA GLU A 259 21.61 3.83 0.49
C GLU A 259 22.00 5.32 0.41
N GLU A 260 23.08 5.75 1.12
CA GLU A 260 23.53 7.15 1.12
C GLU A 260 23.75 7.74 -0.27
N ASN A 261 24.17 6.92 -1.24
CA ASN A 261 24.39 7.31 -2.62
C ASN A 261 23.19 7.05 -3.54
N ASN A 262 22.07 6.56 -2.99
CA ASN A 262 20.84 6.22 -3.72
C ASN A 262 19.62 7.06 -3.25
N LEU A 263 19.87 8.05 -2.39
CA LEU A 263 18.86 8.96 -1.87
C LEU A 263 18.70 10.20 -2.76
#